data_77be202bade7659e2e27fc3d3fe6a1ec
#
_entry.id   77be202bade7659e2e27fc3d3fe6a1ec
#
_cell.length_a   1.000
_cell.length_b   1.000
_cell.length_c   1.000
_cell.angle_alpha   90.00
_cell.angle_beta   90.00
_cell.angle_gamma   90.00
#
_symmetry.space_group_name_H-M   'P 1'
#
loop_
_entity.id
_entity.type
_entity.pdbx_description
1 polymer ?
#
loop_
_entity_poly.entity_id
_entity_poly.type
_entity_poly.pdbx_seq_one_letter_code
_entity_poly.pdbx_strand_id
1 'polypeptide(L)'
;QLLVIDDLGAERGTDFAREVTCSVIDQRGQAGLPLIITTNLSLKEIKETSDMSLRRIYDRLETLCPITICMDGASRRTADAARRKQAARELLL
;
A
#
# COMPACT_ATOMS: atom_id res chain seq x y z
N GLN A 1 -1.99 -19.70 -4.06
CA GLN A 1 -0.89 -18.91 -3.50
C GLN A 1 -1.32 -17.46 -3.26
N LEU A 2 -1.01 -16.96 -2.10
CA LEU A 2 -1.26 -15.58 -1.74
C LEU A 2 -0.20 -14.64 -2.34
N LEU A 3 -0.64 -13.57 -2.99
CA LEU A 3 0.24 -12.49 -3.42
C LEU A 3 0.03 -11.27 -2.51
N VAL A 4 1.11 -10.66 -2.08
CA VAL A 4 1.08 -9.40 -1.33
C VAL A 4 1.75 -8.33 -2.18
N ILE A 5 1.03 -7.24 -2.44
CA ILE A 5 1.58 -6.04 -3.04
C ILE A 5 1.70 -5.00 -1.94
N ASP A 6 2.94 -4.67 -1.56
CA ASP A 6 3.22 -3.78 -0.46
C ASP A 6 3.49 -2.35 -0.94
N ASP A 7 3.03 -1.37 -0.17
CA ASP A 7 3.25 0.05 -0.42
C ASP A 7 2.82 0.52 -1.82
N LEU A 8 1.62 0.14 -2.25
CA LEU A 8 1.06 0.60 -3.51
C LEU A 8 1.00 2.14 -3.55
N GLY A 9 1.54 2.72 -4.60
CA GLY A 9 1.55 4.17 -4.80
C GLY A 9 2.73 4.88 -4.15
N ALA A 10 3.57 4.21 -3.37
CA ALA A 10 4.79 4.79 -2.80
C ALA A 10 5.92 4.89 -3.83
N GLU A 11 5.83 4.11 -4.88
CA GLU A 11 6.81 4.10 -5.96
C GLU A 11 6.70 5.39 -6.77
N ARG A 12 7.84 5.93 -7.17
CA ARG A 12 7.87 6.87 -8.28
C ARG A 12 7.60 6.07 -9.55
N GLY A 13 6.35 5.65 -9.69
CA GLY A 13 5.99 4.76 -10.76
C GLY A 13 6.08 5.44 -12.10
N THR A 14 6.88 4.86 -12.97
CA THR A 14 6.71 5.08 -14.39
C THR A 14 5.36 4.49 -14.80
N ASP A 15 4.77 5.00 -15.86
CA ASP A 15 3.53 4.42 -16.41
C ASP A 15 3.67 2.92 -16.66
N PHE A 16 4.86 2.49 -17.08
CA PHE A 16 5.18 1.09 -17.30
C PHE A 16 5.03 0.24 -16.02
N ALA A 17 5.58 0.71 -14.91
CA ALA A 17 5.49 -0.01 -13.62
C ALA A 17 4.03 -0.16 -13.17
N ARG A 18 3.22 0.86 -13.37
CA ARG A 18 1.80 0.82 -13.02
C ARG A 18 1.00 -0.08 -13.94
N GLU A 19 1.34 -0.12 -15.22
CA GLU A 19 0.72 -1.06 -16.16
C GLU A 19 1.01 -2.51 -15.77
N VAL A 20 2.24 -2.82 -15.38
CA VAL A 20 2.63 -4.15 -14.89
C VAL A 20 1.83 -4.50 -13.64
N THR A 21 1.73 -3.60 -12.69
CA THR A 21 0.93 -3.80 -11.46
C THR A 21 -0.52 -4.08 -11.80
N CYS A 22 -1.10 -3.31 -12.69
CA CYS A 22 -2.48 -3.48 -13.14
C CYS A 22 -2.70 -4.85 -13.78
N SER A 23 -1.77 -5.28 -14.63
CA SER A 23 -1.82 -6.60 -15.28
C SER A 23 -1.76 -7.74 -14.26
N VAL A 24 -0.90 -7.63 -13.26
CA VAL A 24 -0.79 -8.63 -12.19
C VAL A 24 -2.10 -8.72 -11.41
N ILE A 25 -2.71 -7.61 -11.07
CA ILE A 25 -3.99 -7.56 -10.36
C ILE A 25 -5.09 -8.21 -11.20
N ASP A 26 -5.16 -7.90 -12.49
CA ASP A 26 -6.15 -8.47 -13.39
C ASP A 26 -6.00 -9.99 -13.51
N GLN A 27 -4.78 -10.48 -13.67
CA GLN A 27 -4.53 -11.91 -13.74
C GLN A 27 -4.93 -12.64 -12.47
N ARG A 28 -4.64 -12.06 -11.31
CA ARG A 28 -5.05 -12.61 -10.02
C ARG A 28 -6.56 -12.68 -9.89
N GLY A 29 -7.25 -11.62 -10.30
CA GLY A 29 -8.70 -11.57 -10.27
C GLY A 29 -9.34 -12.62 -11.17
N GLN A 30 -8.85 -12.76 -12.39
CA GLN A 30 -9.34 -13.77 -13.33
C GLN A 30 -9.11 -15.21 -12.86
N ALA A 31 -7.97 -15.44 -12.21
CA ALA A 31 -7.64 -16.76 -11.68
C ALA A 31 -8.33 -17.08 -10.34
N GLY A 32 -8.99 -16.10 -9.73
CA GLY A 32 -9.62 -16.27 -8.42
C GLY A 32 -8.62 -16.48 -7.28
N LEU A 33 -7.39 -15.99 -7.44
CA LEU A 33 -6.33 -16.18 -6.44
C LEU A 33 -6.33 -15.06 -5.40
N PRO A 34 -6.00 -15.39 -4.13
CA PRO A 34 -6.03 -14.40 -3.06
C PRO A 34 -4.96 -13.33 -3.23
N LEU A 35 -5.32 -12.10 -2.83
CA LEU A 35 -4.48 -10.91 -2.98
C LEU A 35 -4.62 -10.03 -1.74
N ILE A 36 -3.49 -9.56 -1.23
CA ILE A 36 -3.44 -8.54 -0.18
C ILE A 36 -2.65 -7.34 -0.71
N ILE A 37 -3.18 -6.16 -0.53
CA ILE A 37 -2.54 -4.92 -0.94
C ILE A 37 -2.46 -3.97 0.24
N THR A 38 -1.29 -3.40 0.45
CA THR A 38 -1.09 -2.35 1.44
C THR A 38 -0.76 -1.03 0.74
N THR A 39 -1.20 0.08 1.32
CA THR A 39 -0.92 1.40 0.79
C THR A 39 -0.98 2.43 1.90
N ASN A 40 -0.18 3.49 1.79
CA ASN A 40 -0.25 4.66 2.65
C ASN A 40 -1.26 5.70 2.15
N LEU A 41 -1.80 5.51 0.95
CA LEU A 41 -2.79 6.41 0.39
C LEU A 41 -4.16 6.09 0.97
N SER A 42 -4.90 7.13 1.37
CA SER A 42 -6.30 6.95 1.75
C SER A 42 -7.14 6.64 0.51
N LEU A 43 -8.29 6.01 0.72
CA LEU A 43 -9.23 5.76 -0.38
C LEU A 43 -9.64 7.06 -1.08
N LYS A 44 -9.79 8.13 -0.31
CA LYS A 44 -10.11 9.44 -0.84
C LYS A 44 -9.00 9.98 -1.76
N GLU A 45 -7.75 9.87 -1.33
CA GLU A 45 -6.59 10.31 -2.13
C GLU A 45 -6.52 9.55 -3.46
N ILE A 46 -6.75 8.25 -3.44
CA ILE A 46 -6.75 7.42 -4.64
C ILE A 46 -7.91 7.79 -5.56
N LYS A 47 -9.08 8.01 -4.99
CA LYS A 47 -10.29 8.39 -5.74
C LYS A 47 -10.15 9.73 -6.44
N GLU A 48 -9.52 10.69 -5.79
CA GLU A 48 -9.40 12.07 -6.27
C GLU A 48 -8.10 12.32 -7.05
N THR A 49 -7.27 11.29 -7.23
CA THR A 49 -6.01 11.45 -7.95
C THR A 49 -6.25 11.81 -9.42
N SER A 50 -5.40 12.70 -9.92
CA SER A 50 -5.36 13.02 -11.35
C SER A 50 -4.58 11.97 -12.16
N ASP A 51 -3.93 11.05 -11.48
CA ASP A 51 -3.16 9.99 -12.11
C ASP A 51 -4.11 8.88 -12.59
N MET A 52 -4.27 8.79 -13.90
CA MET A 52 -5.18 7.83 -14.52
C MET A 52 -4.75 6.39 -14.31
N SER A 53 -3.44 6.14 -14.26
CA SER A 53 -2.92 4.79 -14.02
C SER A 53 -3.28 4.31 -12.61
N LEU A 54 -3.15 5.18 -11.62
CA LEU A 54 -3.50 4.87 -10.24
C LEU A 54 -5.02 4.66 -10.08
N ARG A 55 -5.83 5.45 -10.78
CA ARG A 55 -7.28 5.29 -10.78
C ARG A 55 -7.73 3.96 -11.36
N ARG A 56 -7.09 3.50 -12.42
CA ARG A 56 -7.38 2.19 -13.00
C ARG A 56 -7.10 1.06 -12.01
N ILE A 57 -5.98 1.17 -11.30
CA ILE A 57 -5.65 0.20 -10.25
C ILE A 57 -6.73 0.22 -9.16
N TYR A 58 -7.14 1.40 -8.72
CA TYR A 58 -8.18 1.55 -7.71
C TYR A 58 -9.50 0.90 -8.16
N ASP A 59 -9.93 1.15 -9.39
CA ASP A 59 -11.18 0.60 -9.90
C ASP A 59 -11.18 -0.93 -9.88
N ARG A 60 -10.03 -1.54 -10.21
CA ARG A 60 -9.88 -2.99 -10.14
C ARG A 60 -9.89 -3.52 -8.71
N LEU A 61 -9.23 -2.80 -7.80
CA LEU A 61 -9.19 -3.18 -6.39
C LEU A 61 -10.55 -3.10 -5.74
N GLU A 62 -11.34 -2.10 -6.09
CA GLU A 62 -12.70 -1.95 -5.58
C GLU A 62 -13.56 -3.18 -5.91
N THR A 63 -13.36 -3.75 -7.08
CA THR A 63 -14.06 -4.96 -7.50
C THR A 63 -13.51 -6.23 -6.86
N LEU A 64 -12.18 -6.35 -6.77
CA LEU A 64 -11.50 -7.57 -6.35
C LEU A 64 -11.28 -7.68 -4.85
N CYS A 65 -11.19 -6.54 -4.16
CA CYS A 65 -10.92 -6.49 -2.72
C CYS A 65 -12.13 -5.90 -1.98
N PRO A 66 -13.11 -6.72 -1.63
CA PRO A 66 -14.32 -6.25 -0.96
C PRO A 66 -14.09 -5.79 0.48
N ILE A 67 -12.96 -6.18 1.07
CA ILE A 67 -12.64 -5.85 2.46
C ILE A 67 -11.50 -4.86 2.50
N THR A 68 -11.76 -3.70 3.10
CA THR A 68 -10.77 -2.65 3.32
C THR A 68 -10.61 -2.42 4.81
N ILE A 69 -9.39 -2.46 5.30
CA ILE A 69 -9.07 -2.22 6.70
C ILE A 69 -8.18 -0.98 6.79
N CYS A 70 -8.63 0.01 7.54
CA CYS A 70 -7.84 1.20 7.84
C CYS A 70 -7.10 0.96 9.16
N MET A 71 -5.77 0.99 9.11
CA MET A 71 -4.94 0.78 10.29
C MET A 71 -4.47 2.14 10.81
N ASP A 72 -5.28 2.73 11.68
CA ASP A 72 -4.96 3.98 12.36
C ASP A 72 -4.22 3.68 13.65
N GLY A 73 -3.06 4.27 13.80
CA GLY A 73 -2.28 4.12 15.02
C GLY A 73 -0.86 4.64 14.83
N ALA A 74 -0.16 4.83 15.94
CA ALA A 74 1.23 5.22 15.89
C ALA A 74 2.06 4.11 15.23
N SER A 75 2.92 4.50 14.31
CA SER A 75 3.83 3.55 13.68
C SER A 75 4.74 2.91 14.73
N ARG A 76 4.84 1.58 14.71
CA ARG A 76 5.80 0.86 15.55
C ARG A 76 7.23 1.32 15.31
N ARG A 77 7.57 1.61 14.07
CA ARG A 77 8.89 2.11 13.70
C ARG A 77 9.19 3.44 14.38
N THR A 78 8.23 4.33 14.43
CA THR A 78 8.35 5.62 15.10
C THR A 78 8.49 5.43 16.62
N ALA A 79 7.69 4.56 17.23
CA ALA A 79 7.79 4.24 18.64
C ALA A 79 9.13 3.60 18.99
N ASP A 80 9.59 2.66 18.19
CA ASP A 80 10.88 2.00 18.40
C ASP A 80 12.05 2.98 18.24
N ALA A 81 11.98 3.87 17.26
CA ALA A 81 12.99 4.91 17.09
C ALA A 81 13.04 5.86 18.29
N ALA A 82 11.89 6.25 18.82
CA ALA A 82 11.82 7.08 20.02
C ALA A 82 12.41 6.37 21.23
N ARG A 83 12.12 5.10 21.43
CA ARG A 83 12.68 4.28 22.50
C ARG A 83 14.19 4.17 22.39
N ARG A 84 14.73 3.96 21.20
CA ARG A 84 16.15 3.88 20.95
C ARG A 84 16.85 5.18 21.25
N LYS A 85 16.29 6.29 20.87
CA LYS A 85 16.82 7.63 21.18
C LYS A 85 16.85 7.88 22.66
N GLN A 86 15.80 7.51 23.38
CA GLN A 86 15.74 7.67 24.83
C GLN A 86 16.77 6.81 25.53
N ALA A 87 16.91 5.54 25.11
CA ALA A 87 17.92 4.64 25.66
C ALA A 87 19.34 5.18 25.44
N ALA A 88 19.62 5.73 24.26
CA ALA A 88 20.91 6.34 23.96
C ALA A 88 21.19 7.55 24.86
N ARG A 89 20.18 8.39 25.12
CA ARG A 89 20.32 9.53 26.05
C ARG A 89 20.63 9.07 27.45
N GLU A 90 19.97 8.05 27.94
CA GLU A 90 20.21 7.48 29.27
C GLU A 90 21.62 6.93 29.42
N LEU A 91 22.17 6.33 28.35
CA LEU A 91 23.54 5.81 28.35
C LEU A 91 24.60 6.91 28.31
N LEU A 92 24.30 8.06 27.72
CA LEU A 92 25.23 9.17 27.56
C LEU A 92 25.21 10.15 28.74
N LEU A 93 24.24 10.03 29.58
CA LEU A 93 24.14 10.82 30.82
C LEU A 93 24.75 10.07 31.99
#